data_30caa60f14c07514a9067ff79c5de32b
#
_entry.id   30caa60f14c07514a9067ff79c5de32b
#
_cell.length_a   1.000
_cell.length_b   1.000
_cell.length_c   1.000
_cell.angle_alpha   90.00
_cell.angle_beta   90.00
_cell.angle_gamma   90.00
#
_symmetry.space_group_name_H-M   'P 1'
#
loop_
_entity.id
_entity.type
_entity.pdbx_description
1 polymer ?
#
loop_
_entity_poly.entity_id
_entity_poly.type
_entity_poly.pdbx_seq_one_letter_code
_entity_poly.pdbx_strand_id
1 'polypeptide(L)'
;MKFSVGPLAVALVTMSGIAVFPAIGSAEPDTPTPTPASETNSRTAILPVFAQEGIRVRTGKPGELLTIHLPEDVPLAPAQWRPDGDATYRAADTEYTVTPLIDGGEYFTIVKKNPGESFDYKVRLGLPAGTHWVRHGTTLLIESDGAPDNPSLLVGMFASPKVTTGKGADIPLTVEIDSDATVTLSARSPELANTPVEIGFSYHPVDATT
;
A
#
# COMPACT_ATOMS: atom_id res chain seq x y z
N MET A 1 47.67 -22.53 -38.41
CA MET A 1 47.27 -23.82 -37.85
C MET A 1 45.80 -24.03 -38.12
N LYS A 2 45.46 -25.00 -38.98
CA LYS A 2 44.07 -25.35 -39.33
C LYS A 2 43.67 -26.52 -38.47
N PHE A 3 42.55 -26.41 -37.76
CA PHE A 3 41.92 -27.56 -37.09
C PHE A 3 40.64 -27.91 -37.84
N SER A 4 40.63 -29.20 -38.26
CA SER A 4 39.56 -29.86 -38.97
C SER A 4 38.50 -30.33 -37.97
N VAL A 5 37.23 -30.12 -38.30
CA VAL A 5 36.08 -30.63 -37.54
C VAL A 5 35.51 -31.82 -38.34
N GLY A 6 35.48 -33.00 -37.73
CA GLY A 6 34.87 -34.21 -38.29
C GLY A 6 33.37 -34.29 -37.85
N PRO A 7 32.54 -34.95 -38.69
CA PRO A 7 31.11 -35.10 -38.36
C PRO A 7 30.87 -36.33 -37.47
N LEU A 8 30.08 -36.11 -36.41
CA LEU A 8 29.58 -37.19 -35.56
C LEU A 8 28.23 -37.69 -36.10
N ALA A 9 28.14 -38.96 -36.42
CA ALA A 9 26.94 -39.64 -36.87
C ALA A 9 26.03 -39.94 -35.66
N VAL A 10 24.77 -39.56 -35.74
CA VAL A 10 23.74 -39.90 -34.74
C VAL A 10 22.93 -41.07 -35.27
N ALA A 11 22.97 -42.19 -34.55
CA ALA A 11 22.17 -43.40 -34.83
C ALA A 11 20.73 -43.17 -34.29
N LEU A 12 19.75 -43.35 -35.19
CA LEU A 12 18.32 -43.32 -34.90
C LEU A 12 17.90 -44.72 -34.44
N VAL A 13 17.48 -44.86 -33.17
CA VAL A 13 16.84 -46.07 -32.66
C VAL A 13 15.33 -45.82 -32.55
N THR A 14 14.56 -46.42 -33.44
CA THR A 14 13.09 -46.46 -33.37
C THR A 14 12.67 -47.65 -32.50
N MET A 15 12.09 -47.37 -31.35
CA MET A 15 11.32 -48.35 -30.59
C MET A 15 9.83 -47.97 -30.60
N SER A 16 9.04 -48.73 -31.35
CA SER A 16 7.59 -48.72 -31.31
C SER A 16 7.11 -49.51 -30.11
N GLY A 17 6.67 -48.80 -29.07
CA GLY A 17 5.95 -49.37 -27.94
C GLY A 17 4.56 -48.75 -27.86
N ILE A 18 3.53 -49.53 -28.21
CA ILE A 18 2.13 -49.14 -27.99
C ILE A 18 1.83 -49.36 -26.52
N ALA A 19 1.83 -48.29 -25.73
CA ALA A 19 1.31 -48.30 -24.36
C ALA A 19 -0.14 -47.77 -24.37
N VAL A 20 -1.07 -48.64 -24.10
CA VAL A 20 -2.47 -48.26 -23.80
C VAL A 20 -2.48 -47.71 -22.41
N PHE A 21 -2.62 -46.37 -22.29
CA PHE A 21 -2.87 -45.72 -21.02
C PHE A 21 -4.38 -45.63 -20.76
N PRO A 22 -4.85 -46.07 -19.57
CA PRO A 22 -6.21 -45.78 -19.16
C PRO A 22 -6.37 -44.28 -19.01
N ALA A 23 -7.50 -43.73 -19.48
CA ALA A 23 -7.87 -42.32 -19.33
C ALA A 23 -7.96 -42.00 -17.84
N ILE A 24 -6.92 -41.39 -17.33
CA ILE A 24 -6.98 -40.72 -16.02
C ILE A 24 -7.74 -39.43 -16.26
N GLY A 25 -8.91 -39.31 -15.62
CA GLY A 25 -9.73 -38.09 -15.64
C GLY A 25 -8.84 -36.90 -15.31
N SER A 26 -8.81 -35.93 -16.21
CA SER A 26 -8.21 -34.62 -15.96
C SER A 26 -8.99 -33.99 -14.83
N ALA A 27 -8.47 -34.08 -13.60
CA ALA A 27 -8.86 -33.18 -12.55
C ALA A 27 -8.39 -31.80 -13.02
N GLU A 28 -9.35 -30.94 -13.36
CA GLU A 28 -9.14 -29.51 -13.54
C GLU A 28 -8.41 -29.00 -12.29
N PRO A 29 -7.29 -28.28 -12.41
CA PRO A 29 -6.67 -27.70 -11.23
C PRO A 29 -7.69 -26.75 -10.63
N ASP A 30 -8.16 -27.06 -9.40
CA ASP A 30 -8.95 -26.17 -8.58
C ASP A 30 -8.21 -24.83 -8.53
N THR A 31 -8.66 -23.90 -9.36
CA THR A 31 -8.31 -22.49 -9.22
C THR A 31 -8.82 -22.10 -7.84
N PRO A 32 -7.95 -21.74 -6.88
CA PRO A 32 -8.43 -21.33 -5.57
C PRO A 32 -9.35 -20.13 -5.80
N THR A 33 -10.65 -20.36 -5.67
CA THR A 33 -11.62 -19.28 -5.59
C THR A 33 -11.11 -18.36 -4.48
N PRO A 34 -10.84 -17.06 -4.73
CA PRO A 34 -10.43 -16.17 -3.67
C PRO A 34 -11.54 -16.19 -2.64
N THR A 35 -11.27 -16.78 -1.49
CA THR A 35 -12.17 -16.71 -0.34
C THR A 35 -12.36 -15.22 -0.07
N PRO A 36 -13.61 -14.70 -0.11
CA PRO A 36 -13.83 -13.31 0.23
C PRO A 36 -13.22 -13.13 1.63
N ALA A 37 -12.33 -12.14 1.75
CA ALA A 37 -11.64 -11.84 2.98
C ALA A 37 -12.67 -11.85 4.09
N SER A 38 -12.50 -12.74 5.04
CA SER A 38 -13.34 -12.78 6.24
C SER A 38 -13.36 -11.36 6.78
N GLU A 39 -14.57 -10.78 6.84
CA GLU A 39 -14.82 -9.57 7.59
C GLU A 39 -14.46 -9.90 9.05
N THR A 40 -13.21 -9.76 9.39
CA THR A 40 -12.77 -9.78 10.77
C THR A 40 -13.28 -8.48 11.37
N ASN A 41 -14.54 -8.55 11.81
CA ASN A 41 -15.24 -7.52 12.56
C ASN A 41 -14.49 -7.29 13.87
N SER A 42 -13.50 -6.44 13.87
CA SER A 42 -12.99 -5.83 15.10
C SER A 42 -11.96 -4.76 14.78
N ARG A 43 -12.34 -3.53 14.93
CA ARG A 43 -11.51 -2.37 15.31
C ARG A 43 -10.77 -1.60 14.23
N THR A 44 -10.67 -2.05 12.99
CA THR A 44 -9.63 -1.58 12.09
C THR A 44 -10.18 -1.26 10.71
N ALA A 45 -9.35 -0.68 9.86
CA ALA A 45 -9.61 -0.33 8.48
C ALA A 45 -10.19 -1.50 7.67
N ILE A 46 -10.95 -1.15 6.66
CA ILE A 46 -11.32 -2.07 5.59
C ILE A 46 -10.21 -1.97 4.54
N LEU A 47 -9.35 -2.98 4.52
CA LEU A 47 -8.25 -3.08 3.56
C LEU A 47 -8.75 -3.84 2.33
N PRO A 48 -8.79 -3.23 1.15
CA PRO A 48 -9.32 -3.86 -0.06
C PRO A 48 -8.32 -4.84 -0.67
N VAL A 49 -8.81 -5.77 -1.49
CA VAL A 49 -7.96 -6.64 -2.31
C VAL A 49 -7.19 -5.81 -3.35
N PHE A 50 -7.82 -4.82 -3.93
CA PHE A 50 -7.21 -3.93 -4.91
C PHE A 50 -7.07 -2.52 -4.32
N ALA A 51 -5.86 -1.98 -4.35
CA ALA A 51 -5.55 -0.67 -3.79
C ALA A 51 -6.41 0.48 -4.35
N GLN A 52 -6.87 0.35 -5.60
CA GLN A 52 -7.72 1.34 -6.26
C GLN A 52 -9.07 1.57 -5.55
N GLU A 53 -9.55 0.58 -4.80
CA GLU A 53 -10.79 0.71 -4.03
C GLU A 53 -10.64 1.68 -2.85
N GLY A 54 -9.41 2.01 -2.48
CA GLY A 54 -9.06 2.86 -1.35
C GLY A 54 -9.17 2.15 0.00
N ILE A 55 -8.27 2.48 0.89
CA ILE A 55 -8.22 1.97 2.26
C ILE A 55 -9.20 2.78 3.09
N ARG A 56 -10.20 2.14 3.69
CA ARG A 56 -11.22 2.81 4.49
C ARG A 56 -10.91 2.66 5.97
N VAL A 57 -10.65 3.78 6.64
CA VAL A 57 -10.34 3.85 8.06
C VAL A 57 -11.48 4.55 8.81
N ARG A 58 -11.70 4.17 10.08
CA ARG A 58 -12.71 4.83 10.91
C ARG A 58 -12.24 6.23 11.30
N THR A 59 -13.18 7.17 11.35
CA THR A 59 -12.96 8.43 12.06
C THR A 59 -13.39 8.29 13.52
N GLY A 60 -13.13 9.29 14.34
CA GLY A 60 -13.64 9.34 15.71
C GLY A 60 -15.16 9.49 15.82
N LYS A 61 -15.85 9.75 14.71
CA LYS A 61 -17.32 9.73 14.63
C LYS A 61 -17.84 8.33 14.30
N PRO A 62 -18.73 7.77 15.09
CA PRO A 62 -19.29 6.45 14.82
C PRO A 62 -19.95 6.34 13.44
N GLY A 63 -19.58 5.33 12.68
CA GLY A 63 -20.14 5.04 11.37
C GLY A 63 -19.56 5.86 10.20
N GLU A 64 -18.69 6.82 10.46
CA GLU A 64 -17.99 7.58 9.42
C GLU A 64 -16.66 6.93 9.05
N LEU A 65 -16.37 6.89 7.76
CA LEU A 65 -15.13 6.34 7.21
C LEU A 65 -14.41 7.41 6.36
N LEU A 66 -13.13 7.54 6.61
CA LEU A 66 -12.19 8.23 5.73
C LEU A 66 -11.65 7.21 4.71
N THR A 67 -11.51 7.60 3.47
CA THR A 67 -10.87 6.76 2.44
C THR A 67 -9.49 7.31 2.10
N ILE A 68 -8.48 6.46 2.12
CA ILE A 68 -7.09 6.79 1.76
C ILE A 68 -6.76 6.07 0.46
N HIS A 69 -6.53 6.82 -0.60
CA HIS A 69 -6.12 6.28 -1.89
C HIS A 69 -4.60 6.30 -1.99
N LEU A 70 -4.01 5.12 -2.18
CA LEU A 70 -2.59 5.01 -2.47
C LEU A 70 -2.28 5.63 -3.84
N PRO A 71 -1.03 6.08 -4.10
CA PRO A 71 -0.66 6.64 -5.39
C PRO A 71 -1.00 5.69 -6.55
N GLU A 72 -1.72 6.21 -7.56
CA GLU A 72 -2.25 5.44 -8.70
C GLU A 72 -1.32 5.46 -9.92
N ASP A 73 -0.18 6.12 -9.82
CA ASP A 73 0.75 6.34 -10.94
C ASP A 73 1.29 5.02 -11.53
N VAL A 74 1.18 3.93 -10.78
CA VAL A 74 1.62 2.59 -11.17
C VAL A 74 0.58 1.55 -10.79
N PRO A 75 0.26 0.59 -11.67
CA PRO A 75 -0.61 -0.51 -11.31
C PRO A 75 -0.03 -1.29 -10.13
N LEU A 76 -0.80 -1.42 -9.06
CA LEU A 76 -0.46 -2.20 -7.89
C LEU A 76 -1.00 -3.62 -8.01
N ALA A 77 -0.19 -4.59 -7.62
CA ALA A 77 -0.63 -5.98 -7.48
C ALA A 77 -1.70 -6.10 -6.38
N PRO A 78 -2.57 -7.11 -6.42
CA PRO A 78 -3.50 -7.41 -5.35
C PRO A 78 -2.80 -7.53 -4.00
N ALA A 79 -3.52 -7.18 -2.94
CA ALA A 79 -3.02 -7.24 -1.58
C ALA A 79 -2.46 -8.62 -1.22
N GLN A 80 -1.29 -8.64 -0.60
CA GLN A 80 -0.74 -9.81 0.06
C GLN A 80 -0.91 -9.62 1.57
N TRP A 81 -1.67 -10.53 2.18
CA TRP A 81 -2.01 -10.48 3.59
C TRP A 81 -0.99 -11.24 4.43
N ARG A 82 -0.69 -10.72 5.61
CA ARG A 82 0.09 -11.39 6.64
C ARG A 82 -0.81 -11.84 7.79
N PRO A 83 -0.39 -12.83 8.60
CA PRO A 83 -1.18 -13.31 9.75
C PRO A 83 -1.44 -12.26 10.83
N ASP A 84 -0.61 -11.22 10.93
CA ASP A 84 -0.74 -10.08 11.83
C ASP A 84 -1.77 -9.04 11.39
N GLY A 85 -2.33 -9.22 10.19
CA GLY A 85 -3.32 -8.33 9.61
C GLY A 85 -2.77 -7.28 8.65
N ASP A 86 -1.45 -7.22 8.45
CA ASP A 86 -0.83 -6.34 7.46
C ASP A 86 -1.30 -6.68 6.05
N ALA A 87 -1.52 -5.64 5.25
CA ALA A 87 -1.75 -5.77 3.81
C ALA A 87 -0.63 -5.07 3.04
N THR A 88 -0.03 -5.80 2.10
CA THR A 88 1.06 -5.27 1.26
C THR A 88 0.63 -5.25 -0.20
N TYR A 89 0.74 -4.07 -0.83
CA TYR A 89 0.49 -3.84 -2.26
C TYR A 89 1.81 -3.53 -2.95
N ARG A 90 2.09 -4.16 -4.09
CA ARG A 90 3.39 -4.05 -4.76
C ARG A 90 3.28 -3.51 -6.17
N ALA A 91 4.21 -2.61 -6.50
CA ALA A 91 4.59 -2.24 -7.86
C ALA A 91 6.00 -2.75 -8.14
N ALA A 92 6.54 -2.45 -9.34
CA ALA A 92 7.87 -2.92 -9.74
C ALA A 92 9.00 -2.49 -8.78
N ASP A 93 8.98 -1.24 -8.33
CA ASP A 93 10.03 -0.63 -7.50
C ASP A 93 9.53 -0.07 -6.16
N THR A 94 8.22 -0.19 -5.89
CA THR A 94 7.59 0.38 -4.70
C THR A 94 6.71 -0.66 -4.02
N GLU A 95 6.78 -0.69 -2.70
CA GLU A 95 5.93 -1.53 -1.85
C GLU A 95 5.20 -0.64 -0.84
N TYR A 96 3.89 -0.82 -0.73
CA TYR A 96 3.02 -0.14 0.23
C TYR A 96 2.53 -1.16 1.23
N THR A 97 2.83 -0.97 2.51
CA THR A 97 2.32 -1.82 3.59
C THR A 97 1.42 -1.00 4.49
N VAL A 98 0.27 -1.57 4.83
CA VAL A 98 -0.68 -1.01 5.79
C VAL A 98 -0.75 -1.95 6.97
N THR A 99 -0.41 -1.44 8.15
CA THR A 99 -0.35 -2.17 9.41
C THR A 99 -1.41 -1.61 10.35
N PRO A 100 -2.39 -2.41 10.77
CA PRO A 100 -3.38 -2.00 11.76
C PRO A 100 -2.74 -1.66 13.12
N LEU A 101 -3.20 -0.57 13.74
CA LEU A 101 -2.77 -0.15 15.06
C LEU A 101 -3.79 -0.54 16.15
N ILE A 102 -3.33 -0.67 17.37
CA ILE A 102 -4.15 -1.11 18.50
C ILE A 102 -5.26 -0.10 18.88
N ASP A 103 -5.07 1.16 18.55
CA ASP A 103 -6.02 2.26 18.77
C ASP A 103 -7.09 2.36 17.67
N GLY A 104 -7.07 1.44 16.70
CA GLY A 104 -7.95 1.45 15.53
C GLY A 104 -7.48 2.37 14.41
N GLY A 105 -6.29 2.92 14.52
CA GLY A 105 -5.57 3.62 13.46
C GLY A 105 -4.82 2.67 12.54
N GLU A 106 -4.07 3.27 11.61
CA GLU A 106 -3.27 2.54 10.61
C GLU A 106 -1.88 3.17 10.50
N TYR A 107 -0.87 2.31 10.39
CA TYR A 107 0.48 2.73 10.02
C TYR A 107 0.74 2.38 8.56
N PHE A 108 1.18 3.36 7.81
CA PHE A 108 1.51 3.23 6.39
C PHE A 108 3.02 3.25 6.21
N THR A 109 3.53 2.26 5.53
CA THR A 109 4.93 2.20 5.12
C THR A 109 5.01 2.17 3.60
N ILE A 110 5.79 3.07 3.02
CA ILE A 110 6.10 3.09 1.58
C ILE A 110 7.59 2.82 1.45
N VAL A 111 7.95 1.71 0.83
CA VAL A 111 9.35 1.38 0.53
C VAL A 111 9.59 1.56 -0.96
N LYS A 112 10.45 2.51 -1.33
CA LYS A 112 10.90 2.70 -2.70
C LYS A 112 12.34 2.25 -2.85
N LYS A 113 12.59 1.36 -3.80
CA LYS A 113 13.90 0.75 -4.01
C LYS A 113 14.89 1.71 -4.66
N ASN A 114 14.42 2.52 -5.62
CA ASN A 114 15.25 3.43 -6.40
C ASN A 114 14.58 4.80 -6.51
N PRO A 115 14.62 5.65 -5.48
CA PRO A 115 13.93 6.95 -5.50
C PRO A 115 14.60 7.98 -6.41
N GLY A 116 15.88 7.80 -6.80
CA GLY A 116 16.69 8.86 -7.39
C GLY A 116 17.14 9.88 -6.33
N GLU A 117 17.33 11.13 -6.68
CA GLU A 117 17.68 12.22 -5.75
C GLU A 117 16.46 12.93 -5.17
N SER A 118 15.26 12.58 -5.63
CA SER A 118 14.01 13.15 -5.16
C SER A 118 12.85 12.18 -5.39
N PHE A 119 11.80 12.34 -4.61
CA PHE A 119 10.52 11.70 -4.86
C PHE A 119 9.35 12.61 -4.47
N ASP A 120 8.23 12.36 -5.13
CA ASP A 120 6.94 12.94 -4.80
C ASP A 120 5.91 11.81 -4.72
N TYR A 121 5.21 11.69 -3.59
CA TYR A 121 4.10 10.77 -3.40
C TYR A 121 2.82 11.53 -3.15
N LYS A 122 1.79 11.20 -3.92
CA LYS A 122 0.46 11.80 -3.80
C LYS A 122 -0.51 10.80 -3.19
N VAL A 123 -1.02 11.14 -2.03
CA VAL A 123 -2.05 10.37 -1.31
C VAL A 123 -3.33 11.18 -1.33
N ARG A 124 -4.37 10.67 -1.96
CA ARG A 124 -5.66 11.34 -1.99
C ARG A 124 -6.54 10.88 -0.84
N LEU A 125 -7.14 11.83 -0.13
CA LEU A 125 -8.03 11.59 0.99
C LEU A 125 -9.49 11.79 0.56
N GLY A 126 -10.31 10.76 0.68
CA GLY A 126 -11.77 10.85 0.55
C GLY A 126 -12.37 11.19 1.90
N LEU A 127 -12.52 12.47 2.19
CA LEU A 127 -13.07 12.94 3.47
C LEU A 127 -14.58 12.63 3.55
N PRO A 128 -15.10 12.25 4.74
CA PRO A 128 -16.54 12.19 4.97
C PRO A 128 -17.21 13.56 4.78
N ALA A 129 -18.47 13.56 4.41
CA ALA A 129 -19.24 14.80 4.31
C ALA A 129 -19.29 15.53 5.65
N GLY A 130 -19.13 16.86 5.62
CA GLY A 130 -19.09 17.68 6.83
C GLY A 130 -17.80 17.53 7.63
N THR A 131 -16.71 17.18 6.96
CA THR A 131 -15.37 17.23 7.52
C THR A 131 -14.42 17.99 6.59
N HIS A 132 -13.41 18.58 7.19
CA HIS A 132 -12.33 19.24 6.47
C HIS A 132 -11.00 18.93 7.16
N TRP A 133 -9.92 19.23 6.49
CA TRP A 133 -8.58 19.05 7.04
C TRP A 133 -7.97 20.39 7.43
N VAL A 134 -7.14 20.35 8.49
CA VAL A 134 -6.35 21.47 8.97
C VAL A 134 -4.90 21.04 9.11
N ARG A 135 -3.99 21.83 8.55
CA ARG A 135 -2.56 21.53 8.64
C ARG A 135 -1.93 22.19 9.87
N HIS A 136 -1.20 21.41 10.65
CA HIS A 136 -0.42 21.88 11.79
C HIS A 136 1.05 21.45 11.63
N GLY A 137 1.87 22.27 10.99
CA GLY A 137 3.23 21.87 10.59
C GLY A 137 3.20 20.75 9.56
N THR A 138 3.72 19.57 9.91
CA THR A 138 3.68 18.35 9.11
C THR A 138 2.58 17.37 9.52
N THR A 139 1.81 17.72 10.58
CA THR A 139 0.64 16.94 11.02
C THR A 139 -0.61 17.44 10.30
N LEU A 140 -1.47 16.52 9.88
CA LEU A 140 -2.77 16.84 9.29
C LEU A 140 -3.88 16.42 10.26
N LEU A 141 -4.72 17.37 10.62
CA LEU A 141 -5.88 17.16 11.47
C LEU A 141 -7.12 17.07 10.60
N ILE A 142 -8.05 16.19 10.94
CA ILE A 142 -9.37 16.10 10.31
C ILE A 142 -10.39 16.54 11.33
N GLU A 143 -11.09 17.62 11.01
CA GLU A 143 -12.10 18.21 11.86
C GLU A 143 -13.48 18.04 11.22
N SER A 144 -14.50 17.81 12.06
CA SER A 144 -15.88 17.90 11.62
C SER A 144 -16.29 19.37 11.52
N ASP A 145 -17.13 19.69 10.54
CA ASP A 145 -17.72 21.01 10.45
C ASP A 145 -18.56 21.29 11.70
N GLY A 146 -18.30 22.43 12.33
CA GLY A 146 -19.08 22.89 13.48
C GLY A 146 -20.45 23.43 13.04
N ALA A 147 -21.44 23.31 13.93
CA ALA A 147 -22.68 24.07 13.82
C ALA A 147 -22.48 25.43 14.51
N PRO A 148 -23.35 26.45 14.28
CA PRO A 148 -23.22 27.76 14.93
C PRO A 148 -23.08 27.73 16.46
N ASP A 149 -23.66 26.70 17.08
CA ASP A 149 -23.63 26.51 18.54
C ASP A 149 -22.77 25.30 18.97
N ASN A 150 -22.06 24.67 18.05
CA ASN A 150 -21.22 23.51 18.33
C ASN A 150 -19.87 23.64 17.59
N PRO A 151 -18.76 23.73 18.31
CA PRO A 151 -17.45 23.91 17.68
C PRO A 151 -17.07 22.70 16.81
N SER A 152 -16.15 22.93 15.87
CA SER A 152 -15.51 21.84 15.14
C SER A 152 -14.86 20.86 16.11
N LEU A 153 -14.99 19.59 15.85
CA LEU A 153 -14.40 18.52 16.65
C LEU A 153 -13.32 17.80 15.85
N LEU A 154 -12.19 17.56 16.47
CA LEU A 154 -11.14 16.72 15.90
C LEU A 154 -11.66 15.28 15.83
N VAL A 155 -11.64 14.67 14.64
CA VAL A 155 -12.15 13.31 14.39
C VAL A 155 -11.10 12.37 13.85
N GLY A 156 -9.93 12.88 13.49
CA GLY A 156 -8.81 12.07 13.03
C GLY A 156 -7.53 12.88 12.88
N MET A 157 -6.41 12.20 12.86
CA MET A 157 -5.09 12.82 12.74
C MET A 157 -4.14 11.94 11.95
N PHE A 158 -3.45 12.53 10.98
CA PHE A 158 -2.23 11.94 10.41
C PHE A 158 -1.03 12.51 11.14
N ALA A 159 -0.28 11.63 11.79
CA ALA A 159 0.97 12.03 12.42
C ALA A 159 2.02 12.41 11.37
N SER A 160 2.97 13.25 11.77
CA SER A 160 4.04 13.73 10.90
C SER A 160 4.77 12.56 10.22
N PRO A 161 4.81 12.54 8.89
CA PRO A 161 5.52 11.50 8.17
C PRO A 161 7.04 11.61 8.38
N LYS A 162 7.71 10.46 8.30
CA LYS A 162 9.17 10.35 8.39
C LYS A 162 9.72 9.65 7.17
N VAL A 163 10.91 10.05 6.76
CA VAL A 163 11.66 9.42 5.67
C VAL A 163 13.00 8.96 6.21
N THR A 164 13.25 7.67 6.02
CA THR A 164 14.50 7.05 6.45
C THR A 164 15.15 6.33 5.27
N THR A 165 16.43 6.55 5.06
CA THR A 165 17.19 5.78 4.06
C THR A 165 17.50 4.39 4.59
N GLY A 166 17.79 3.43 3.70
CA GLY A 166 18.24 2.09 4.07
C GLY A 166 19.55 2.09 4.88
N LYS A 167 20.22 3.24 5.02
CA LYS A 167 21.39 3.45 5.88
C LYS A 167 21.04 4.09 7.23
N GLY A 168 19.76 4.33 7.49
CA GLY A 168 19.26 4.90 8.73
C GLY A 168 19.37 6.43 8.84
N ALA A 169 19.63 7.14 7.75
CA ALA A 169 19.61 8.61 7.75
C ALA A 169 18.20 9.14 7.62
N ASP A 170 17.81 10.08 8.46
CA ASP A 170 16.56 10.82 8.38
C ASP A 170 16.67 11.91 7.32
N ILE A 171 15.72 11.97 6.40
CA ILE A 171 15.65 12.96 5.34
C ILE A 171 14.51 13.94 5.62
N PRO A 172 14.75 15.25 5.53
CA PRO A 172 13.70 16.26 5.65
C PRO A 172 12.60 16.03 4.61
N LEU A 173 11.35 16.03 5.06
CA LEU A 173 10.17 15.84 4.24
C LEU A 173 9.33 17.11 4.19
N THR A 174 8.85 17.47 3.01
CA THR A 174 7.83 18.49 2.80
C THR A 174 6.47 17.82 2.66
N VAL A 175 5.48 18.37 3.37
CA VAL A 175 4.07 17.94 3.29
C VAL A 175 3.26 19.09 2.75
N GLU A 176 2.65 18.90 1.59
CA GLU A 176 1.73 19.86 0.98
C GLU A 176 0.36 19.20 0.84
N ILE A 177 -0.68 20.00 0.91
CA ILE A 177 -2.04 19.52 0.68
C ILE A 177 -2.76 20.55 -0.17
N ASP A 178 -3.43 20.09 -1.20
CA ASP A 178 -4.17 20.93 -2.12
C ASP A 178 -5.68 20.94 -1.85
N SER A 179 -6.41 21.72 -2.64
CA SER A 179 -7.85 21.94 -2.44
C SER A 179 -8.72 20.71 -2.67
N ASP A 180 -8.22 19.69 -3.35
CA ASP A 180 -8.92 18.42 -3.62
C ASP A 180 -8.57 17.33 -2.60
N ALA A 181 -7.98 17.71 -1.47
CA ALA A 181 -7.54 16.84 -0.39
C ALA A 181 -6.47 15.82 -0.83
N THR A 182 -5.63 16.17 -1.80
CA THR A 182 -4.44 15.41 -2.15
C THR A 182 -3.24 15.88 -1.32
N VAL A 183 -2.69 14.95 -0.55
CA VAL A 183 -1.47 15.16 0.24
C VAL A 183 -0.28 14.78 -0.60
N THR A 184 0.64 15.72 -0.82
CA THR A 184 1.91 15.47 -1.49
C THR A 184 3.02 15.38 -0.45
N LEU A 185 3.67 14.22 -0.41
CA LEU A 185 4.86 13.95 0.40
C LEU A 185 6.07 14.03 -0.50
N SER A 186 6.94 15.02 -0.31
CA SER A 186 8.12 15.21 -1.17
C SER A 186 9.40 15.34 -0.37
N ALA A 187 10.48 14.76 -0.90
CA ALA A 187 11.82 14.92 -0.37
C ALA A 187 12.84 15.05 -1.50
N ARG A 188 13.90 15.78 -1.21
CA ARG A 188 15.03 15.94 -2.10
C ARG A 188 16.33 15.88 -1.29
N SER A 189 17.20 14.94 -1.64
CA SER A 189 18.54 14.81 -1.05
C SER A 189 19.43 13.95 -1.94
N PRO A 190 20.72 14.25 -2.08
CA PRO A 190 21.68 13.35 -2.71
C PRO A 190 21.79 11.98 -2.00
N GLU A 191 21.45 11.90 -0.70
CA GLU A 191 21.47 10.67 0.07
C GLU A 191 20.41 9.65 -0.36
N LEU A 192 19.38 10.11 -1.10
CA LEU A 192 18.35 9.27 -1.68
C LEU A 192 18.86 8.46 -2.88
N ALA A 193 19.91 8.96 -3.57
CA ALA A 193 20.45 8.32 -4.74
C ALA A 193 20.99 6.93 -4.42
N ASN A 194 20.54 5.92 -5.19
CA ASN A 194 20.98 4.52 -5.08
C ASN A 194 20.80 3.87 -3.71
N THR A 195 19.88 4.38 -2.90
CA THR A 195 19.58 3.84 -1.56
C THR A 195 18.08 3.65 -1.44
N PRO A 196 17.59 2.47 -1.01
CA PRO A 196 16.17 2.30 -0.72
C PRO A 196 15.73 3.31 0.34
N VAL A 197 14.49 3.76 0.22
CA VAL A 197 13.89 4.74 1.13
C VAL A 197 12.62 4.17 1.70
N GLU A 198 12.43 4.37 2.99
CA GLU A 198 11.19 4.09 3.69
C GLU A 198 10.52 5.39 4.13
N ILE A 199 9.25 5.53 3.79
CA ILE A 199 8.40 6.64 4.23
C ILE A 199 7.35 6.03 5.15
N GLY A 200 7.33 6.46 6.40
CA GLY A 200 6.36 6.01 7.39
C GLY A 200 5.47 7.15 7.85
N PHE A 201 4.16 6.91 7.95
CA PHE A 201 3.20 7.81 8.59
C PHE A 201 2.05 6.99 9.18
N SER A 202 1.38 7.56 10.19
CA SER A 202 0.23 6.92 10.81
C SER A 202 -1.01 7.79 10.75
N TYR A 203 -2.15 7.14 10.67
CA TYR A 203 -3.46 7.73 10.90
C TYR A 203 -4.00 7.24 12.25
N HIS A 204 -4.57 8.13 13.03
CA HIS A 204 -5.21 7.85 14.32
C HIS A 204 -6.63 8.44 14.33
N PRO A 205 -7.68 7.64 14.55
CA PRO A 205 -8.99 8.17 14.86
C PRO A 205 -8.94 8.89 16.22
N VAL A 206 -9.66 9.99 16.35
CA VAL A 206 -9.77 10.71 17.61
C VAL A 206 -11.22 10.66 18.05
N ASP A 207 -11.50 9.97 19.14
CA ASP A 207 -12.87 9.83 19.66
C ASP A 207 -13.46 11.21 20.00
N ALA A 208 -14.55 11.55 19.34
CA ALA A 208 -15.26 12.81 19.53
C ALA A 208 -16.06 12.86 20.85
N THR A 209 -15.85 11.89 21.75
CA THR A 209 -16.54 11.79 23.04
C THR A 209 -15.71 12.40 24.15
N THR A 210 -15.66 13.74 24.17
CA THR A 210 -15.32 14.49 25.40
C THR A 210 -16.16 15.75 25.49
#